data_b3d1840dc8a3c3819371ee289b99a597
#
_entry.id   b3d1840dc8a3c3819371ee289b99a597
#
_cell.length_a   1.000
_cell.length_b   1.000
_cell.length_c   1.000
_cell.angle_alpha   90.00
_cell.angle_beta   90.00
_cell.angle_gamma   90.00
#
_symmetry.space_group_name_H-M   'P 1'
#
loop_
_entity.id
_entity.type
_entity.pdbx_description
1 polymer ?
#
loop_
_entity_poly.entity_id
_entity_poly.type
_entity_poly.pdbx_seq_one_letter_code
_entity_poly.pdbx_strand_id
1 'polypeptide(L)'
;ALDVPTSMKSFVVVDGEDELRRIMAEPLEKWRVFLHPTQRKIVQKEYSGSARVLGGAGTGKTVVAMHRAKHLASKCEGQQRILVTTFTANLAADIRENLRKICTLEELRRIEVIHLDAWVNQFLRESGFSAQIGYDDVINPLWEKAVLSANIDLPFETSFYEEEWNRIAIAQEALTLEKYVRAIRNGRGTRLDRKKRMQVWKVFENYQNLMKENQIRDINTAMYESTKLLQSVSRKPRYASIIIDEGQDFSDNAYRLIRALAGEEHPNDIFIVGDSHQRIYRNHPTLSKCGINVRGRSSILKINYRTTEEIRKYAFALLNGISFDDFDDVKTVLISDEAHHLNVT
;
A
#
# COMPACT_ATOMS: atom_id res chain seq x y z
N ALA A 1 30.38 1.31 -29.78
CA ALA A 1 28.94 1.09 -29.69
C ALA A 1 28.44 1.10 -28.19
N LEU A 2 29.34 0.80 -27.25
CA LEU A 2 29.00 0.79 -25.79
C LEU A 2 28.99 2.20 -25.14
N ASP A 3 29.59 3.18 -25.79
CA ASP A 3 29.73 4.56 -25.27
C ASP A 3 28.54 5.49 -25.57
N VAL A 4 27.48 4.98 -26.17
CA VAL A 4 26.26 5.77 -26.42
C VAL A 4 25.42 5.80 -25.14
N PRO A 5 24.98 6.98 -24.62
CA PRO A 5 24.23 7.11 -23.36
C PRO A 5 22.97 6.25 -23.27
N THR A 6 22.36 5.92 -24.43
CA THR A 6 21.19 5.01 -24.52
C THR A 6 21.57 3.55 -24.30
N SER A 7 22.74 3.10 -24.78
CA SER A 7 23.21 1.73 -24.60
C SER A 7 23.60 1.45 -23.14
N MET A 8 24.22 2.41 -22.45
CA MET A 8 24.59 2.28 -21.02
C MET A 8 23.38 2.15 -20.09
N LYS A 9 22.17 2.51 -20.54
CA LYS A 9 20.94 2.32 -19.74
C LYS A 9 20.35 0.92 -19.86
N SER A 10 20.71 0.19 -20.92
CA SER A 10 20.18 -1.15 -21.23
C SER A 10 21.10 -2.29 -20.80
N PHE A 11 22.36 -2.00 -20.49
CA PHE A 11 23.35 -3.00 -20.10
C PHE A 11 23.90 -2.69 -18.70
N VAL A 12 24.08 -3.73 -17.90
CA VAL A 12 24.89 -3.64 -16.68
C VAL A 12 26.34 -3.60 -17.15
N VAL A 13 26.98 -2.45 -17.04
CA VAL A 13 28.44 -2.37 -17.20
C VAL A 13 29.03 -3.00 -15.97
N VAL A 14 29.61 -4.18 -16.15
CA VAL A 14 30.32 -4.94 -15.10
C VAL A 14 31.77 -4.52 -15.18
N ASP A 15 32.38 -4.13 -14.08
CA ASP A 15 33.79 -3.78 -14.01
C ASP A 15 34.66 -5.04 -14.08
N GLY A 16 34.80 -5.59 -15.31
CA GLY A 16 35.67 -6.70 -15.61
C GLY A 16 35.01 -8.07 -15.72
N GLU A 17 35.71 -8.98 -16.38
CA GLU A 17 35.28 -10.35 -16.64
C GLU A 17 35.05 -11.18 -15.34
N ASP A 18 35.81 -10.86 -14.31
CA ASP A 18 35.68 -11.54 -13.02
C ASP A 18 34.40 -11.20 -12.26
N GLU A 19 33.92 -9.99 -12.36
CA GLU A 19 32.65 -9.59 -11.76
C GLU A 19 31.47 -10.23 -12.52
N LEU A 20 31.55 -10.29 -13.85
CA LEU A 20 30.58 -10.97 -14.70
C LEU A 20 30.54 -12.49 -14.36
N ARG A 21 31.68 -13.13 -14.22
CA ARG A 21 31.78 -14.54 -13.84
C ARG A 21 31.21 -14.80 -12.45
N ARG A 22 31.47 -13.92 -11.49
CA ARG A 22 30.87 -14.01 -10.13
C ARG A 22 29.36 -13.91 -10.19
N ILE A 23 28.83 -12.93 -10.93
CA ILE A 23 27.41 -12.74 -11.09
C ILE A 23 26.77 -13.96 -11.77
N MET A 24 27.38 -14.50 -12.84
CA MET A 24 26.88 -15.66 -13.58
C MET A 24 26.99 -16.98 -12.78
N ALA A 25 27.92 -17.09 -11.85
CA ALA A 25 28.09 -18.27 -11.00
C ALA A 25 27.12 -18.31 -9.80
N GLU A 26 26.40 -17.20 -9.54
CA GLU A 26 25.45 -17.15 -8.44
C GLU A 26 24.20 -18.00 -8.74
N PRO A 27 23.66 -18.72 -7.74
CA PRO A 27 22.44 -19.50 -7.89
C PRO A 27 21.28 -18.63 -8.39
N LEU A 28 20.40 -19.19 -9.24
CA LEU A 28 19.19 -18.53 -9.76
C LEU A 28 18.35 -17.86 -8.66
N GLU A 29 18.39 -18.38 -7.45
CA GLU A 29 17.72 -17.81 -6.27
C GLU A 29 18.25 -16.43 -5.88
N LYS A 30 19.53 -16.14 -6.10
CA LYS A 30 20.10 -14.81 -5.86
C LYS A 30 19.73 -13.81 -6.94
N TRP A 31 19.48 -14.27 -8.17
CA TRP A 31 18.96 -13.42 -9.24
C TRP A 31 17.57 -12.86 -8.96
N ARG A 32 16.74 -13.60 -8.22
CA ARG A 32 15.42 -13.14 -7.81
C ARG A 32 15.43 -11.90 -6.91
N VAL A 33 16.54 -11.66 -6.24
CA VAL A 33 16.76 -10.53 -5.33
C VAL A 33 17.85 -9.57 -5.82
N PHE A 34 18.27 -9.69 -7.10
CA PHE A 34 19.30 -8.85 -7.68
C PHE A 34 18.81 -7.41 -7.83
N LEU A 35 19.60 -6.46 -7.35
CA LEU A 35 19.32 -5.03 -7.42
C LEU A 35 20.10 -4.40 -8.57
N HIS A 36 19.39 -3.97 -9.61
CA HIS A 36 20.00 -3.28 -10.75
C HIS A 36 20.68 -1.96 -10.32
N PRO A 37 21.82 -1.54 -10.94
CA PRO A 37 22.52 -0.30 -10.58
C PRO A 37 21.65 0.95 -10.58
N THR A 38 20.69 1.09 -11.51
CA THR A 38 19.74 2.20 -11.53
C THR A 38 18.80 2.21 -10.33
N GLN A 39 18.40 1.03 -9.84
CA GLN A 39 17.57 0.88 -8.64
C GLN A 39 18.38 1.17 -7.37
N ARG A 40 19.68 0.90 -7.36
CA ARG A 40 20.56 1.17 -6.22
C ARG A 40 20.53 2.62 -5.80
N LYS A 41 20.48 3.56 -6.77
CA LYS A 41 20.36 5.00 -6.49
C LYS A 41 19.07 5.33 -5.72
N ILE A 42 17.95 4.69 -6.07
CA ILE A 42 16.65 4.87 -5.39
C ILE A 42 16.70 4.29 -3.99
N VAL A 43 17.28 3.10 -3.84
CA VAL A 43 17.40 2.40 -2.55
C VAL A 43 18.27 3.18 -1.56
N GLN A 44 19.38 3.76 -2.01
CA GLN A 44 20.36 4.44 -1.16
C GLN A 44 20.07 5.93 -0.92
N LYS A 45 19.13 6.52 -1.70
CA LYS A 45 18.80 7.93 -1.59
C LYS A 45 18.21 8.27 -0.21
N GLU A 46 18.72 9.35 0.38
CA GLU A 46 18.10 9.95 1.56
C GLU A 46 16.93 10.84 1.15
N TYR A 47 15.78 10.56 1.73
CA TYR A 47 14.55 11.31 1.48
C TYR A 47 14.25 12.18 2.70
N SER A 48 13.85 13.43 2.48
CA SER A 48 13.49 14.36 3.56
C SER A 48 12.15 14.05 4.25
N GLY A 49 11.45 13.02 3.81
CA GLY A 49 10.16 12.56 4.31
C GLY A 49 9.71 11.32 3.55
N SER A 50 8.42 11.13 3.43
CA SER A 50 7.84 9.98 2.72
C SER A 50 8.20 10.01 1.23
N ALA A 51 8.47 8.83 0.65
CA ALA A 51 8.85 8.67 -0.74
C ALA A 51 8.04 7.57 -1.42
N ARG A 52 7.93 7.66 -2.76
CA ARG A 52 7.16 6.71 -3.56
C ARG A 52 7.96 6.23 -4.76
N VAL A 53 7.85 4.95 -5.07
CA VAL A 53 8.41 4.32 -6.26
C VAL A 53 7.30 3.61 -7.02
N LEU A 54 7.06 4.03 -8.24
CA LEU A 54 6.10 3.41 -9.15
C LEU A 54 6.82 2.54 -10.17
N GLY A 55 6.15 1.49 -10.62
CA GLY A 55 6.67 0.64 -11.69
C GLY A 55 5.65 -0.38 -12.12
N GLY A 56 5.64 -0.73 -13.40
CA GLY A 56 4.78 -1.78 -13.93
C GLY A 56 5.15 -3.17 -13.39
N ALA A 57 4.38 -4.18 -13.81
CA ALA A 57 4.69 -5.57 -13.50
C ALA A 57 6.10 -5.94 -13.96
N GLY A 58 6.84 -6.68 -13.15
CA GLY A 58 8.18 -7.17 -13.50
C GLY A 58 9.32 -6.16 -13.40
N THR A 59 9.08 -4.93 -12.93
CA THR A 59 10.14 -3.90 -12.80
C THR A 59 10.96 -4.01 -11.51
N GLY A 60 10.73 -5.01 -10.67
CA GLY A 60 11.51 -5.25 -9.46
C GLY A 60 11.11 -4.37 -8.26
N LYS A 61 9.86 -3.93 -8.17
CA LYS A 61 9.34 -3.13 -7.05
C LYS A 61 9.64 -3.73 -5.68
N THR A 62 9.27 -5.00 -5.48
CA THR A 62 9.53 -5.75 -4.24
C THR A 62 11.01 -5.87 -3.93
N VAL A 63 11.87 -6.03 -4.96
CA VAL A 63 13.32 -6.05 -4.80
C VAL A 63 13.82 -4.71 -4.26
N VAL A 64 13.34 -3.61 -4.82
CA VAL A 64 13.65 -2.25 -4.33
C VAL A 64 13.20 -2.07 -2.87
N ALA A 65 11.98 -2.54 -2.52
CA ALA A 65 11.47 -2.50 -1.14
C ALA A 65 12.37 -3.28 -0.16
N MET A 66 12.75 -4.51 -0.51
CA MET A 66 13.61 -5.35 0.33
C MET A 66 15.00 -4.75 0.53
N HIS A 67 15.64 -4.26 -0.55
CA HIS A 67 16.93 -3.62 -0.44
C HIS A 67 16.88 -2.28 0.30
N ARG A 68 15.75 -1.55 0.19
CA ARG A 68 15.52 -0.35 0.99
C ARG A 68 15.43 -0.70 2.47
N ALA A 69 14.70 -1.76 2.84
CA ALA A 69 14.63 -2.25 4.21
C ALA A 69 16.02 -2.60 4.77
N LYS A 70 16.82 -3.34 4.01
CA LYS A 70 18.22 -3.66 4.35
C LYS A 70 19.04 -2.39 4.58
N HIS A 71 18.99 -1.45 3.63
CA HIS A 71 19.76 -0.21 3.69
C HIS A 71 19.42 0.63 4.93
N LEU A 72 18.14 0.74 5.26
CA LEU A 72 17.72 1.48 6.45
C LEU A 72 18.01 0.71 7.73
N ALA A 73 17.88 -0.62 7.74
CA ALA A 73 18.22 -1.45 8.89
C ALA A 73 19.70 -1.37 9.27
N SER A 74 20.59 -1.27 8.27
CA SER A 74 22.03 -1.08 8.50
C SER A 74 22.39 0.27 9.12
N LYS A 75 21.50 1.25 9.05
CA LYS A 75 21.65 2.59 9.63
C LYS A 75 20.88 2.78 10.94
N CYS A 76 20.08 1.81 11.36
CA CYS A 76 19.32 1.90 12.60
C CYS A 76 20.25 1.94 13.81
N GLU A 77 19.92 2.80 14.77
CA GLU A 77 20.62 2.93 16.05
C GLU A 77 19.73 2.43 17.21
N GLY A 78 20.35 1.94 18.28
CA GLY A 78 19.66 1.52 19.49
C GLY A 78 18.55 0.50 19.23
N GLN A 79 17.34 0.82 19.67
CA GLN A 79 16.14 -0.02 19.57
C GLN A 79 15.29 0.25 18.30
N GLN A 80 15.81 1.04 17.36
CA GLN A 80 15.07 1.37 16.13
C GLN A 80 14.79 0.11 15.28
N ARG A 81 13.59 0.07 14.70
CA ARG A 81 13.14 -1.04 13.83
C ARG A 81 12.53 -0.48 12.54
N ILE A 82 12.57 -1.29 11.51
CA ILE A 82 11.95 -1.04 10.20
C ILE A 82 10.76 -1.98 10.07
N LEU A 83 9.59 -1.43 9.72
CA LEU A 83 8.43 -2.24 9.32
C LEU A 83 8.43 -2.40 7.80
N VAL A 84 8.31 -3.63 7.34
CA VAL A 84 7.98 -3.96 5.95
C VAL A 84 6.58 -4.57 5.95
N THR A 85 5.66 -3.92 5.29
CA THR A 85 4.27 -4.37 5.22
C THR A 85 3.78 -4.49 3.79
N THR A 86 2.82 -5.37 3.59
CA THR A 86 2.19 -5.65 2.30
C THR A 86 0.75 -6.07 2.51
N PHE A 87 -0.01 -6.22 1.42
CA PHE A 87 -1.44 -6.51 1.47
C PHE A 87 -1.77 -7.95 1.89
N THR A 88 -0.94 -8.96 1.53
CA THR A 88 -1.25 -10.36 1.81
C THR A 88 -0.23 -11.07 2.69
N ALA A 89 -0.69 -12.08 3.44
CA ALA A 89 0.17 -12.91 4.29
C ALA A 89 1.22 -13.68 3.49
N ASN A 90 0.85 -14.20 2.30
CA ASN A 90 1.75 -14.95 1.44
C ASN A 90 2.90 -14.08 0.93
N LEU A 91 2.60 -12.84 0.51
CA LEU A 91 3.61 -11.90 0.06
C LEU A 91 4.54 -11.49 1.22
N ALA A 92 4.00 -11.29 2.41
CA ALA A 92 4.82 -11.04 3.60
C ALA A 92 5.77 -12.21 3.92
N ALA A 93 5.31 -13.45 3.74
CA ALA A 93 6.14 -14.64 3.93
C ALA A 93 7.27 -14.72 2.89
N ASP A 94 6.97 -14.47 1.61
CA ASP A 94 7.95 -14.45 0.51
C ASP A 94 9.00 -13.34 0.72
N ILE A 95 8.58 -12.12 1.09
CA ILE A 95 9.49 -11.02 1.42
C ILE A 95 10.42 -11.41 2.57
N ARG A 96 9.89 -12.04 3.62
CA ARG A 96 10.68 -12.47 4.78
C ARG A 96 11.74 -13.50 4.40
N GLU A 97 11.36 -14.46 3.56
CA GLU A 97 12.31 -15.48 3.07
C GLU A 97 13.42 -14.86 2.20
N ASN A 98 13.05 -13.95 1.30
CA ASN A 98 14.02 -13.29 0.43
C ASN A 98 14.93 -12.33 1.19
N LEU A 99 14.45 -11.64 2.22
CA LEU A 99 15.29 -10.82 3.10
C LEU A 99 16.36 -11.65 3.83
N ARG A 100 16.06 -12.91 4.20
CA ARG A 100 17.06 -13.82 4.80
C ARG A 100 18.24 -14.11 3.87
N LYS A 101 18.04 -14.02 2.54
CA LYS A 101 19.08 -14.26 1.54
C LYS A 101 20.02 -13.07 1.35
N ILE A 102 19.56 -11.85 1.66
CA ILE A 102 20.32 -10.61 1.40
C ILE A 102 20.80 -9.89 2.65
N CYS A 103 20.17 -10.12 3.80
CA CYS A 103 20.46 -9.41 5.05
C CYS A 103 21.36 -10.23 5.99
N THR A 104 22.13 -9.54 6.80
CA THR A 104 22.82 -10.12 7.96
C THR A 104 21.83 -10.45 9.08
N LEU A 105 22.23 -11.26 10.05
CA LEU A 105 21.39 -11.55 11.22
C LEU A 105 21.06 -10.30 12.04
N GLU A 106 21.97 -9.34 12.10
CA GLU A 106 21.75 -8.09 12.80
C GLU A 106 20.70 -7.22 12.09
N GLU A 107 20.79 -7.07 10.76
CA GLU A 107 19.81 -6.36 9.95
C GLU A 107 18.41 -7.03 10.07
N LEU A 108 18.33 -8.36 10.03
CA LEU A 108 17.09 -9.11 10.18
C LEU A 108 16.40 -8.88 11.53
N ARG A 109 17.17 -8.74 12.62
CA ARG A 109 16.61 -8.43 13.95
C ARG A 109 15.92 -7.06 13.99
N ARG A 110 16.32 -6.15 13.12
CA ARG A 110 15.79 -4.78 13.02
C ARG A 110 14.60 -4.66 12.06
N ILE A 111 14.40 -5.67 11.21
CA ILE A 111 13.32 -5.67 10.20
C ILE A 111 12.16 -6.55 10.70
N GLU A 112 11.00 -5.95 10.82
CA GLU A 112 9.73 -6.66 11.04
C GLU A 112 8.99 -6.76 9.71
N VAL A 113 8.64 -7.98 9.29
CA VAL A 113 7.86 -8.21 8.06
C VAL A 113 6.52 -8.80 8.45
N ILE A 114 5.44 -8.06 8.23
CA ILE A 114 4.08 -8.49 8.58
C ILE A 114 3.07 -7.83 7.63
N HIS A 115 2.02 -8.55 7.21
CA HIS A 115 0.91 -7.90 6.51
C HIS A 115 0.06 -7.06 7.48
N LEU A 116 -0.51 -5.98 6.98
CA LEU A 116 -1.06 -4.94 7.83
C LEU A 116 -2.20 -5.43 8.74
N ASP A 117 -3.07 -6.30 8.23
CA ASP A 117 -4.19 -6.85 9.01
C ASP A 117 -3.73 -7.67 10.22
N ALA A 118 -2.65 -8.47 10.06
CA ALA A 118 -2.09 -9.20 11.18
C ALA A 118 -1.46 -8.26 12.21
N TRP A 119 -0.84 -7.17 11.74
CA TRP A 119 -0.32 -6.13 12.62
C TRP A 119 -1.46 -5.51 13.45
N VAL A 120 -2.56 -5.14 12.81
CA VAL A 120 -3.76 -4.57 13.46
C VAL A 120 -4.32 -5.53 14.52
N ASN A 121 -4.47 -6.80 14.15
CA ASN A 121 -4.98 -7.83 15.06
C ASN A 121 -4.09 -7.98 16.31
N GLN A 122 -2.78 -8.05 16.10
CA GLN A 122 -1.83 -8.14 17.21
C GLN A 122 -1.88 -6.89 18.09
N PHE A 123 -1.87 -5.70 17.50
CA PHE A 123 -1.88 -4.44 18.23
C PHE A 123 -3.15 -4.24 19.06
N LEU A 124 -4.33 -4.57 18.52
CA LEU A 124 -5.59 -4.47 19.26
C LEU A 124 -5.64 -5.47 20.40
N ARG A 125 -5.18 -6.70 20.22
CA ARG A 125 -5.07 -7.70 21.31
C ARG A 125 -4.14 -7.23 22.42
N GLU A 126 -2.96 -6.73 22.08
CA GLU A 126 -2.00 -6.14 23.03
C GLU A 126 -2.60 -4.93 23.79
N SER A 127 -3.54 -4.22 23.16
CA SER A 127 -4.27 -3.09 23.74
C SER A 127 -5.51 -3.47 24.54
N GLY A 128 -5.79 -4.76 24.73
CA GLY A 128 -6.89 -5.25 25.54
C GLY A 128 -8.24 -5.39 24.80
N PHE A 129 -8.25 -5.34 23.47
CA PHE A 129 -9.45 -5.56 22.67
C PHE A 129 -9.77 -7.05 22.55
N SER A 130 -10.99 -7.43 22.93
CA SER A 130 -11.48 -8.82 22.87
C SER A 130 -12.16 -9.18 21.55
N ALA A 131 -12.58 -8.18 20.75
CA ALA A 131 -13.28 -8.41 19.50
C ALA A 131 -12.36 -9.07 18.46
N GLN A 132 -12.91 -10.02 17.70
CA GLN A 132 -12.21 -10.65 16.58
C GLN A 132 -12.35 -9.81 15.33
N ILE A 133 -11.32 -9.85 14.46
CA ILE A 133 -11.41 -9.23 13.11
C ILE A 133 -12.12 -10.22 12.20
N GLY A 134 -13.27 -9.80 11.66
CA GLY A 134 -14.01 -10.54 10.63
C GLY A 134 -13.58 -10.09 9.24
N TYR A 135 -13.55 -11.04 8.31
CA TYR A 135 -13.31 -10.83 6.90
C TYR A 135 -14.60 -11.09 6.09
N ASP A 136 -14.53 -11.03 4.79
CA ASP A 136 -15.68 -11.05 3.87
C ASP A 136 -16.68 -12.16 4.15
N ASP A 137 -16.21 -13.35 4.50
CA ASP A 137 -17.02 -14.52 4.85
C ASP A 137 -17.94 -14.32 6.06
N VAL A 138 -17.52 -13.48 6.98
CA VAL A 138 -18.26 -13.14 8.20
C VAL A 138 -18.95 -11.77 8.06
N ILE A 139 -18.30 -10.80 7.43
CA ILE A 139 -18.76 -9.42 7.35
C ILE A 139 -19.90 -9.25 6.34
N ASN A 140 -19.85 -9.93 5.17
CA ASN A 140 -20.91 -9.82 4.17
C ASN A 140 -22.29 -10.24 4.70
N PRO A 141 -22.46 -11.39 5.40
CA PRO A 141 -23.72 -11.75 6.02
C PRO A 141 -24.23 -10.73 7.06
N LEU A 142 -23.33 -10.05 7.78
CA LEU A 142 -23.73 -9.01 8.73
C LEU A 142 -24.27 -7.78 8.01
N TRP A 143 -23.67 -7.39 6.88
CA TRP A 143 -24.20 -6.30 6.04
C TRP A 143 -25.57 -6.63 5.46
N GLU A 144 -25.76 -7.83 4.90
CA GLU A 144 -27.05 -8.29 4.38
C GLU A 144 -28.13 -8.24 5.47
N LYS A 145 -27.81 -8.76 6.66
CA LYS A 145 -28.73 -8.71 7.82
C LYS A 145 -29.04 -7.28 8.26
N ALA A 146 -28.03 -6.39 8.25
CA ALA A 146 -28.20 -4.99 8.63
C ALA A 146 -29.14 -4.24 7.66
N VAL A 147 -28.99 -4.51 6.35
CA VAL A 147 -29.86 -3.92 5.30
C VAL A 147 -31.31 -4.43 5.45
N LEU A 148 -31.49 -5.74 5.56
CA LEU A 148 -32.82 -6.35 5.73
C LEU A 148 -33.53 -5.83 6.98
N SER A 149 -32.82 -5.76 8.11
CA SER A 149 -33.39 -5.29 9.39
C SER A 149 -33.70 -3.80 9.44
N ALA A 150 -33.08 -2.99 8.57
CA ALA A 150 -33.33 -1.54 8.53
C ALA A 150 -34.70 -1.18 7.97
N ASN A 151 -35.35 -2.09 7.23
CA ASN A 151 -36.67 -1.92 6.61
C ASN A 151 -36.80 -0.55 5.92
N ILE A 152 -35.87 -0.26 5.01
CA ILE A 152 -35.77 1.00 4.26
C ILE A 152 -36.10 0.76 2.79
N ASP A 153 -36.73 1.77 2.18
CA ASP A 153 -37.07 1.77 0.75
C ASP A 153 -36.03 2.61 -0.02
N LEU A 154 -34.85 2.03 -0.26
CA LEU A 154 -33.78 2.59 -1.09
C LEU A 154 -33.30 1.55 -2.09
N PRO A 155 -33.17 1.90 -3.39
CA PRO A 155 -32.80 0.96 -4.46
C PRO A 155 -31.28 0.73 -4.51
N PHE A 156 -30.67 0.42 -3.36
CA PHE A 156 -29.22 0.19 -3.29
C PHE A 156 -28.92 -1.25 -2.87
N GLU A 157 -27.92 -1.83 -3.51
CA GLU A 157 -27.38 -3.11 -3.12
C GLU A 157 -26.55 -3.01 -1.82
N THR A 158 -26.33 -4.13 -1.17
CA THR A 158 -25.55 -4.21 0.09
C THR A 158 -24.16 -3.59 -0.04
N SER A 159 -23.50 -3.81 -1.17
CA SER A 159 -22.18 -3.24 -1.50
C SER A 159 -22.14 -1.71 -1.44
N PHE A 160 -23.25 -1.04 -1.77
CA PHE A 160 -23.33 0.42 -1.66
C PHE A 160 -23.19 0.89 -0.21
N TYR A 161 -23.84 0.21 0.75
CA TYR A 161 -23.81 0.60 2.17
C TYR A 161 -22.41 0.33 2.76
N GLU A 162 -21.80 -0.78 2.40
CA GLU A 162 -20.44 -1.11 2.81
C GLU A 162 -19.43 -0.06 2.30
N GLU A 163 -19.48 0.27 1.01
CA GLU A 163 -18.63 1.31 0.45
C GLU A 163 -18.87 2.68 1.10
N GLU A 164 -20.12 3.03 1.34
CA GLU A 164 -20.49 4.30 1.97
C GLU A 164 -20.00 4.37 3.42
N TRP A 165 -20.07 3.25 4.15
CA TRP A 165 -19.50 3.11 5.48
C TRP A 165 -17.98 3.34 5.47
N ASN A 166 -17.27 2.58 4.64
CA ASN A 166 -15.82 2.61 4.60
C ASN A 166 -15.26 3.95 4.11
N ARG A 167 -15.87 4.54 3.08
CA ARG A 167 -15.34 5.72 2.38
C ARG A 167 -15.86 7.04 2.90
N ILE A 168 -17.01 7.06 3.54
CA ILE A 168 -17.62 8.28 4.06
C ILE A 168 -17.66 8.26 5.58
N ALA A 169 -18.28 7.25 6.19
CA ALA A 169 -18.44 7.22 7.64
C ALA A 169 -17.09 7.05 8.37
N ILE A 170 -16.37 6.00 8.08
CA ILE A 170 -15.06 5.73 8.71
C ILE A 170 -14.01 6.76 8.25
N ALA A 171 -13.89 7.00 6.95
CA ALA A 171 -12.85 7.86 6.40
C ALA A 171 -12.93 9.31 6.86
N GLN A 172 -14.10 9.81 7.23
CA GLN A 172 -14.30 11.18 7.74
C GLN A 172 -14.66 11.21 9.23
N GLU A 173 -14.51 10.09 9.95
CA GLU A 173 -14.88 9.98 11.37
C GLU A 173 -16.36 10.38 11.64
N ALA A 174 -17.21 10.16 10.65
CA ALA A 174 -18.62 10.52 10.69
C ALA A 174 -19.44 9.36 11.29
N LEU A 175 -19.07 8.94 12.51
CA LEU A 175 -19.61 7.78 13.22
C LEU A 175 -20.84 8.09 14.08
N THR A 176 -21.51 9.20 13.81
CA THR A 176 -22.83 9.57 14.38
C THR A 176 -23.72 10.08 13.26
N LEU A 177 -25.04 9.97 13.42
CA LEU A 177 -26.02 10.47 12.44
C LEU A 177 -25.75 11.93 12.05
N GLU A 178 -25.50 12.79 13.04
CA GLU A 178 -25.23 14.21 12.81
C GLU A 178 -24.02 14.44 11.93
N LYS A 179 -22.91 13.76 12.23
CA LYS A 179 -21.67 13.86 11.46
C LYS A 179 -21.85 13.29 10.06
N TYR A 180 -22.49 12.13 9.93
CA TYR A 180 -22.71 11.49 8.64
C TYR A 180 -23.61 12.33 7.71
N VAL A 181 -24.67 12.93 8.23
CA VAL A 181 -25.55 13.79 7.43
C VAL A 181 -24.81 15.02 6.86
N ARG A 182 -23.75 15.49 7.55
CA ARG A 182 -22.92 16.61 7.12
C ARG A 182 -21.68 16.18 6.32
N ALA A 183 -21.35 14.89 6.27
CA ALA A 183 -20.15 14.38 5.61
C ALA A 183 -20.14 14.70 4.10
N ILE A 184 -18.94 14.96 3.59
CA ILE A 184 -18.71 15.29 2.17
C ILE A 184 -18.69 13.99 1.35
N ARG A 185 -19.48 13.93 0.27
CA ARG A 185 -19.62 12.73 -0.56
C ARG A 185 -19.09 12.93 -1.98
N ASN A 186 -17.89 13.47 -2.11
CA ASN A 186 -17.26 13.64 -3.43
C ASN A 186 -16.91 12.28 -4.05
N GLY A 187 -17.16 12.13 -5.34
CA GLY A 187 -16.79 10.93 -6.11
C GLY A 187 -17.67 9.69 -5.89
N ARG A 188 -18.80 9.79 -5.17
CA ARG A 188 -19.71 8.65 -4.92
C ARG A 188 -20.74 8.38 -6.03
N GLY A 189 -20.82 9.23 -7.06
CA GLY A 189 -21.74 9.07 -8.19
C GLY A 189 -23.23 9.24 -7.84
N THR A 190 -23.70 8.67 -6.74
CA THR A 190 -25.09 8.71 -6.29
C THR A 190 -25.35 9.84 -5.32
N ARG A 191 -26.28 10.72 -5.63
CA ARG A 191 -26.73 11.79 -4.73
C ARG A 191 -27.60 11.25 -3.60
N LEU A 192 -27.26 11.57 -2.36
CA LEU A 192 -28.09 11.34 -1.18
C LEU A 192 -28.51 12.67 -0.56
N ASP A 193 -29.81 12.96 -0.57
CA ASP A 193 -30.37 14.03 0.23
C ASP A 193 -30.40 13.69 1.72
N ARG A 194 -30.78 14.63 2.57
CA ARG A 194 -30.78 14.42 4.02
C ARG A 194 -31.68 13.25 4.45
N LYS A 195 -32.85 13.08 3.80
CA LYS A 195 -33.82 12.01 4.12
C LYS A 195 -33.23 10.64 3.80
N LYS A 196 -32.60 10.49 2.63
CA LYS A 196 -31.92 9.25 2.23
C LYS A 196 -30.71 8.95 3.14
N ARG A 197 -29.94 9.96 3.54
CA ARG A 197 -28.83 9.75 4.50
C ARG A 197 -29.33 9.24 5.85
N MET A 198 -30.47 9.74 6.34
CA MET A 198 -31.07 9.22 7.58
C MET A 198 -31.49 7.75 7.44
N GLN A 199 -31.98 7.34 6.27
CA GLN A 199 -32.30 5.93 6.00
C GLN A 199 -31.04 5.07 5.92
N VAL A 200 -30.01 5.52 5.21
CA VAL A 200 -28.70 4.83 5.16
C VAL A 200 -28.10 4.67 6.57
N TRP A 201 -28.26 5.70 7.41
CA TRP A 201 -27.76 5.64 8.79
C TRP A 201 -28.40 4.52 9.63
N LYS A 202 -29.69 4.19 9.40
CA LYS A 202 -30.33 3.04 10.08
C LYS A 202 -29.61 1.73 9.76
N VAL A 203 -29.14 1.55 8.53
CA VAL A 203 -28.35 0.37 8.16
C VAL A 203 -27.03 0.36 8.93
N PHE A 204 -26.38 1.51 9.06
CA PHE A 204 -25.12 1.63 9.81
C PHE A 204 -25.31 1.33 11.32
N GLU A 205 -26.40 1.82 11.91
CA GLU A 205 -26.73 1.49 13.30
C GLU A 205 -26.94 -0.01 13.50
N ASN A 206 -27.70 -0.65 12.61
CA ASN A 206 -27.92 -2.10 12.67
C ASN A 206 -26.60 -2.85 12.50
N TYR A 207 -25.75 -2.45 11.55
CA TYR A 207 -24.45 -3.06 11.31
C TYR A 207 -23.53 -2.94 12.54
N GLN A 208 -23.44 -1.76 13.13
CA GLN A 208 -22.65 -1.54 14.36
C GLN A 208 -23.15 -2.40 15.54
N ASN A 209 -24.48 -2.51 15.70
CA ASN A 209 -25.08 -3.35 16.73
C ASN A 209 -24.75 -4.83 16.50
N LEU A 210 -24.87 -5.33 15.26
CA LEU A 210 -24.52 -6.69 14.90
C LEU A 210 -23.04 -6.99 15.14
N MET A 211 -22.14 -6.10 14.77
CA MET A 211 -20.71 -6.24 15.07
C MET A 211 -20.46 -6.32 16.58
N LYS A 212 -21.13 -5.48 17.37
CA LYS A 212 -20.99 -5.46 18.82
C LYS A 212 -21.53 -6.73 19.46
N GLU A 213 -22.74 -7.17 19.08
CA GLU A 213 -23.37 -8.38 19.58
C GLU A 213 -22.53 -9.64 19.29
N ASN A 214 -21.91 -9.71 18.13
CA ASN A 214 -21.07 -10.85 17.73
C ASN A 214 -19.60 -10.71 18.19
N GLN A 215 -19.24 -9.60 18.86
CA GLN A 215 -17.86 -9.30 19.25
C GLN A 215 -16.89 -9.32 18.07
N ILE A 216 -17.31 -8.79 16.92
CA ILE A 216 -16.55 -8.74 15.67
C ILE A 216 -16.27 -7.27 15.34
N ARG A 217 -15.16 -7.04 14.62
CA ARG A 217 -14.84 -5.80 13.93
C ARG A 217 -14.48 -6.12 12.47
N ASP A 218 -14.96 -5.32 11.53
CA ASP A 218 -14.39 -5.34 10.18
C ASP A 218 -12.99 -4.69 10.20
N ILE A 219 -12.18 -5.04 9.21
CA ILE A 219 -10.78 -4.61 9.16
C ILE A 219 -10.62 -3.08 9.07
N ASN A 220 -11.53 -2.38 8.36
CA ASN A 220 -11.46 -0.91 8.24
C ASN A 220 -11.79 -0.22 9.57
N THR A 221 -12.78 -0.71 10.30
CA THR A 221 -13.10 -0.26 11.66
C THR A 221 -11.94 -0.54 12.61
N ALA A 222 -11.33 -1.73 12.53
CA ALA A 222 -10.18 -2.10 13.34
C ALA A 222 -8.94 -1.21 13.06
N MET A 223 -8.68 -0.88 11.80
CA MET A 223 -7.63 0.08 11.41
C MET A 223 -7.90 1.47 11.95
N TYR A 224 -9.15 1.93 11.89
CA TYR A 224 -9.56 3.21 12.46
C TYR A 224 -9.37 3.24 13.98
N GLU A 225 -9.86 2.24 14.71
CA GLU A 225 -9.70 2.12 16.16
C GLU A 225 -8.22 2.09 16.55
N SER A 226 -7.38 1.31 15.82
CA SER A 226 -5.93 1.28 16.01
C SER A 226 -5.28 2.66 15.81
N THR A 227 -5.71 3.39 14.76
CA THR A 227 -5.22 4.75 14.50
C THR A 227 -5.52 5.68 15.67
N LYS A 228 -6.74 5.62 16.23
CA LYS A 228 -7.15 6.45 17.38
C LYS A 228 -6.37 6.10 18.64
N LEU A 229 -6.14 4.83 18.89
CA LEU A 229 -5.32 4.39 20.01
C LEU A 229 -3.87 4.88 19.90
N LEU A 230 -3.26 4.78 18.73
CA LEU A 230 -1.91 5.30 18.48
C LEU A 230 -1.82 6.81 18.72
N GLN A 231 -2.83 7.56 18.28
CA GLN A 231 -2.90 9.02 18.47
C GLN A 231 -3.13 9.43 19.92
N SER A 232 -3.81 8.62 20.73
CA SER A 232 -4.08 8.90 22.15
C SER A 232 -2.89 8.65 23.06
N VAL A 233 -1.91 7.86 22.62
CA VAL A 233 -0.73 7.51 23.42
C VAL A 233 0.45 8.36 22.95
N SER A 234 0.96 9.26 23.79
CA SER A 234 2.17 10.07 23.54
C SER A 234 3.43 9.19 23.51
N ARG A 235 3.48 8.20 22.63
CA ARG A 235 4.66 7.38 22.40
C ARG A 235 5.39 7.82 21.13
N LYS A 236 6.72 7.74 21.17
CA LYS A 236 7.57 7.87 19.98
C LYS A 236 7.14 6.86 18.90
N PRO A 237 7.36 7.17 17.62
CA PRO A 237 7.09 6.25 16.52
C PRO A 237 7.61 4.83 16.85
N ARG A 238 6.80 3.82 16.59
CA ARG A 238 7.19 2.42 16.85
C ARG A 238 8.28 1.94 15.87
N TYR A 239 8.34 2.59 14.71
CA TYR A 239 9.28 2.26 13.65
C TYR A 239 10.02 3.51 13.18
N ALA A 240 11.31 3.36 12.89
CA ALA A 240 12.13 4.41 12.30
C ALA A 240 11.81 4.62 10.81
N SER A 241 11.29 3.59 10.15
CA SER A 241 10.78 3.68 8.77
C SER A 241 9.75 2.58 8.52
N ILE A 242 8.80 2.86 7.65
CA ILE A 242 7.79 1.90 7.20
C ILE A 242 7.90 1.76 5.68
N ILE A 243 8.09 0.54 5.21
CA ILE A 243 8.17 0.20 3.79
C ILE A 243 6.91 -0.55 3.42
N ILE A 244 6.23 -0.08 2.38
CA ILE A 244 4.97 -0.63 1.90
C ILE A 244 5.20 -1.22 0.52
N ASP A 245 4.97 -2.51 0.37
CA ASP A 245 4.92 -3.17 -0.94
C ASP A 245 3.47 -3.35 -1.39
N GLU A 246 3.23 -3.30 -2.70
CA GLU A 246 1.91 -3.30 -3.34
C GLU A 246 0.99 -2.20 -2.79
N GLY A 247 1.53 -0.98 -2.67
CA GLY A 247 0.82 0.16 -2.09
C GLY A 247 -0.50 0.53 -2.77
N GLN A 248 -0.72 0.13 -4.03
CA GLN A 248 -1.97 0.37 -4.74
C GLN A 248 -3.18 -0.37 -4.14
N ASP A 249 -2.95 -1.42 -3.34
CA ASP A 249 -4.01 -2.24 -2.76
C ASP A 249 -4.46 -1.75 -1.37
N PHE A 250 -3.77 -0.76 -0.81
CA PHE A 250 -4.07 -0.20 0.51
C PHE A 250 -5.21 0.82 0.46
N SER A 251 -6.10 0.76 1.46
CA SER A 251 -7.20 1.71 1.65
C SER A 251 -6.74 3.03 2.31
N ASP A 252 -7.60 4.06 2.29
CA ASP A 252 -7.39 5.30 3.03
C ASP A 252 -7.12 5.05 4.51
N ASN A 253 -7.87 4.13 5.13
CA ASN A 253 -7.73 3.80 6.55
C ASN A 253 -6.40 3.10 6.83
N ALA A 254 -5.94 2.25 5.92
CA ALA A 254 -4.62 1.64 6.01
C ALA A 254 -3.51 2.70 5.97
N TYR A 255 -3.58 3.66 5.04
CA TYR A 255 -2.60 4.73 4.96
C TYR A 255 -2.62 5.68 6.17
N ARG A 256 -3.80 5.98 6.73
CA ARG A 256 -3.90 6.76 7.99
C ARG A 256 -3.28 6.01 9.16
N LEU A 257 -3.51 4.71 9.26
CA LEU A 257 -2.87 3.86 10.28
C LEU A 257 -1.34 3.88 10.12
N ILE A 258 -0.84 3.70 8.90
CA ILE A 258 0.59 3.75 8.59
C ILE A 258 1.19 5.11 8.98
N ARG A 259 0.48 6.21 8.69
CA ARG A 259 0.93 7.54 9.12
C ARG A 259 0.98 7.66 10.64
N ALA A 260 -0.02 7.14 11.35
CA ALA A 260 -0.04 7.15 12.81
C ALA A 260 1.09 6.30 13.42
N LEU A 261 1.45 5.18 12.76
CA LEU A 261 2.59 4.33 13.15
C LEU A 261 3.94 5.00 12.96
N ALA A 262 4.09 5.74 11.86
CA ALA A 262 5.32 6.48 11.57
C ALA A 262 5.44 7.78 12.39
N GLY A 263 4.36 8.25 13.02
CA GLY A 263 4.33 9.48 13.79
C GLY A 263 4.35 10.74 12.91
N GLU A 264 5.03 11.80 13.32
CA GLU A 264 5.22 13.02 12.52
C GLU A 264 6.14 12.76 11.33
N GLU A 265 6.02 13.58 10.26
CA GLU A 265 6.87 13.45 9.07
C GLU A 265 8.34 13.68 9.46
N HIS A 266 9.19 12.73 9.12
CA HIS A 266 10.64 12.79 9.34
C HIS A 266 11.41 12.14 8.18
N PRO A 267 12.73 12.35 8.07
CA PRO A 267 13.51 11.75 7.00
C PRO A 267 13.34 10.23 6.91
N ASN A 268 13.08 9.72 5.70
CA ASN A 268 12.91 8.29 5.39
C ASN A 268 11.77 7.58 6.14
N ASP A 269 10.75 8.29 6.59
CA ASP A 269 9.67 7.77 7.43
C ASP A 269 8.81 6.70 6.74
N ILE A 270 8.33 6.96 5.52
CA ILE A 270 7.50 6.01 4.76
C ILE A 270 8.05 5.87 3.34
N PHE A 271 8.21 4.63 2.88
CA PHE A 271 8.64 4.32 1.53
C PHE A 271 7.62 3.39 0.87
N ILE A 272 6.93 3.89 -0.16
CA ILE A 272 5.83 3.19 -0.82
C ILE A 272 6.30 2.68 -2.18
N VAL A 273 6.16 1.39 -2.44
CA VAL A 273 6.30 0.85 -3.80
C VAL A 273 4.96 0.32 -4.27
N GLY A 274 4.64 0.55 -5.54
CA GLY A 274 3.35 0.15 -6.09
C GLY A 274 3.29 0.26 -7.62
N ASP A 275 2.19 -0.24 -8.16
CA ASP A 275 1.90 -0.23 -9.59
C ASP A 275 0.65 0.62 -9.87
N SER A 276 0.81 1.71 -10.61
CA SER A 276 -0.33 2.55 -10.99
C SER A 276 -1.31 1.87 -11.95
N HIS A 277 -0.88 0.81 -12.65
CA HIS A 277 -1.67 0.10 -13.65
C HIS A 277 -2.42 -1.14 -13.12
N GLN A 278 -1.99 -1.71 -11.98
CA GLN A 278 -2.58 -2.93 -11.40
C GLN A 278 -3.67 -2.64 -10.35
N ARG A 279 -4.34 -1.51 -10.43
CA ARG A 279 -5.36 -1.12 -9.46
C ARG A 279 -6.65 -1.88 -9.66
N ILE A 280 -6.99 -2.75 -8.72
CA ILE A 280 -8.22 -3.53 -8.72
C ILE A 280 -9.41 -2.66 -8.25
N TYR A 281 -9.17 -1.69 -7.38
CA TYR A 281 -10.21 -0.85 -6.79
C TYR A 281 -10.38 0.47 -7.52
N ARG A 282 -11.64 0.81 -7.87
CA ARG A 282 -12.02 2.00 -8.67
C ARG A 282 -11.71 3.35 -8.02
N ASN A 283 -11.38 3.39 -6.73
CA ASN A 283 -11.22 4.62 -5.98
C ASN A 283 -9.93 4.59 -5.17
N HIS A 284 -9.10 5.59 -5.37
CA HIS A 284 -7.74 5.65 -4.88
C HIS A 284 -7.62 6.52 -3.63
N PRO A 285 -6.88 6.06 -2.62
CA PRO A 285 -6.50 6.93 -1.52
C PRO A 285 -5.65 8.07 -2.06
N THR A 286 -6.02 9.28 -1.71
CA THR A 286 -5.14 10.43 -1.91
C THR A 286 -4.17 10.45 -0.73
N LEU A 287 -2.89 10.11 -0.97
CA LEU A 287 -1.86 10.04 0.08
C LEU A 287 -1.80 11.32 0.92
N SER A 288 -1.93 12.49 0.29
CA SER A 288 -1.93 13.78 0.99
C SER A 288 -3.10 13.91 1.98
N LYS A 289 -4.30 13.38 1.67
CA LYS A 289 -5.46 13.34 2.60
C LYS A 289 -5.25 12.36 3.76
N CYS A 290 -4.34 11.41 3.59
CA CYS A 290 -3.93 10.48 4.65
C CYS A 290 -2.73 11.00 5.47
N GLY A 291 -2.27 12.23 5.23
CA GLY A 291 -1.13 12.84 5.92
C GLY A 291 0.24 12.37 5.40
N ILE A 292 0.30 11.79 4.19
CA ILE A 292 1.54 11.31 3.57
C ILE A 292 1.87 12.18 2.36
N ASN A 293 2.93 12.97 2.48
CA ASN A 293 3.37 13.84 1.39
C ASN A 293 4.56 13.19 0.65
N VAL A 294 4.41 12.97 -0.66
CA VAL A 294 5.45 12.38 -1.53
C VAL A 294 5.89 13.33 -2.64
N ARG A 295 5.47 14.60 -2.62
CA ARG A 295 5.82 15.58 -3.66
C ARG A 295 7.33 15.75 -3.79
N GLY A 296 7.84 15.67 -5.02
CA GLY A 296 9.27 15.76 -5.32
C GLY A 296 10.08 14.53 -4.87
N ARG A 297 9.43 13.52 -4.27
CA ARG A 297 10.06 12.30 -3.76
C ARG A 297 9.47 11.03 -4.41
N SER A 298 8.97 11.16 -5.64
CA SER A 298 8.49 10.04 -6.45
C SER A 298 9.54 9.64 -7.49
N SER A 299 9.66 8.34 -7.74
CA SER A 299 10.55 7.75 -8.74
C SER A 299 9.78 6.69 -9.55
N ILE A 300 10.18 6.48 -10.82
CA ILE A 300 9.55 5.47 -11.68
C ILE A 300 10.60 4.45 -12.11
N LEU A 301 10.28 3.17 -11.92
CA LEU A 301 11.06 2.04 -12.44
C LEU A 301 10.64 1.76 -13.88
N LYS A 302 11.56 1.95 -14.82
CA LYS A 302 11.27 1.85 -16.26
C LYS A 302 11.64 0.50 -16.88
N ILE A 303 12.61 -0.20 -16.28
CA ILE A 303 13.15 -1.44 -16.85
C ILE A 303 12.37 -2.64 -16.33
N ASN A 304 11.85 -3.44 -17.23
CA ASN A 304 11.19 -4.70 -16.91
C ASN A 304 12.18 -5.85 -17.05
N TYR A 305 12.32 -6.67 -16.00
CA TYR A 305 13.27 -7.80 -15.95
C TYR A 305 12.59 -9.17 -16.03
N ARG A 306 11.25 -9.20 -15.98
CA ARG A 306 10.49 -10.44 -15.79
C ARG A 306 9.81 -10.95 -17.06
N THR A 307 9.47 -10.06 -18.00
CA THR A 307 8.70 -10.40 -19.19
C THR A 307 9.43 -9.94 -20.45
N THR A 308 9.22 -10.67 -21.56
CA THR A 308 9.74 -10.23 -22.86
C THR A 308 9.02 -8.98 -23.35
N GLU A 309 9.66 -8.28 -24.29
CA GLU A 309 9.11 -7.05 -24.89
C GLU A 309 7.77 -7.32 -25.61
N GLU A 310 7.63 -8.49 -26.24
CA GLU A 310 6.42 -8.88 -26.94
C GLU A 310 5.24 -9.04 -25.98
N ILE A 311 5.45 -9.74 -24.85
CA ILE A 311 4.43 -9.90 -23.80
C ILE A 311 4.05 -8.52 -23.25
N ARG A 312 5.02 -7.66 -23.02
CA ARG A 312 4.80 -6.30 -22.54
C ARG A 312 3.96 -5.50 -23.53
N LYS A 313 4.34 -5.47 -24.82
CA LYS A 313 3.59 -4.77 -25.88
C LYS A 313 2.15 -5.25 -25.99
N TYR A 314 1.94 -6.58 -25.95
CA TYR A 314 0.60 -7.15 -26.00
C TYR A 314 -0.26 -6.71 -24.80
N ALA A 315 0.29 -6.77 -23.58
CA ALA A 315 -0.42 -6.34 -22.39
C ALA A 315 -0.74 -4.82 -22.41
N PHE A 316 0.19 -3.98 -22.87
CA PHE A 316 -0.06 -2.53 -23.01
C PHE A 316 -1.08 -2.19 -24.10
N ALA A 317 -1.14 -2.96 -25.18
CA ALA A 317 -2.13 -2.75 -26.23
C ALA A 317 -3.57 -2.91 -25.71
N LEU A 318 -3.80 -3.76 -24.70
CA LEU A 318 -5.08 -3.92 -24.05
C LEU A 318 -5.45 -2.72 -23.16
N LEU A 319 -4.46 -1.93 -22.74
CA LEU A 319 -4.64 -0.76 -21.87
C LEU A 319 -4.72 0.56 -22.66
N ASN A 320 -4.59 0.51 -23.99
CA ASN A 320 -4.67 1.70 -24.85
C ASN A 320 -6.04 2.39 -24.69
N GLY A 321 -6.01 3.70 -24.39
CA GLY A 321 -7.22 4.51 -24.17
C GLY A 321 -7.75 4.51 -22.74
N ILE A 322 -7.11 3.79 -21.83
CA ILE A 322 -7.46 3.84 -20.38
C ILE A 322 -6.60 4.91 -19.71
N SER A 323 -7.23 5.87 -19.05
CA SER A 323 -6.54 6.87 -18.24
C SER A 323 -6.21 6.29 -16.85
N PHE A 324 -4.99 6.49 -16.40
CA PHE A 324 -4.53 6.08 -15.07
C PHE A 324 -4.23 7.32 -14.22
N ASP A 325 -4.61 7.25 -12.96
CA ASP A 325 -4.41 8.30 -11.97
C ASP A 325 -3.10 8.05 -11.19
N ASP A 326 -2.38 9.11 -10.90
CA ASP A 326 -1.05 9.07 -10.31
C ASP A 326 -1.12 9.33 -8.80
N PHE A 327 -1.75 8.50 -7.98
CA PHE A 327 -1.85 8.57 -6.51
C PHE A 327 -1.93 9.98 -5.83
N ASP A 328 -1.63 11.02 -6.56
CA ASP A 328 -1.76 12.43 -6.17
C ASP A 328 -2.77 13.10 -7.12
N ASP A 329 -3.58 14.03 -6.64
CA ASP A 329 -4.62 14.80 -7.36
C ASP A 329 -4.12 15.58 -8.61
N VAL A 330 -2.98 15.21 -9.20
CA VAL A 330 -2.32 15.92 -10.29
C VAL A 330 -2.17 15.05 -11.53
N LYS A 331 -3.05 15.31 -12.48
CA LYS A 331 -3.02 14.94 -13.92
C LYS A 331 -2.95 13.45 -14.27
N THR A 332 -4.03 13.01 -14.90
CA THR A 332 -4.12 11.84 -15.76
C THR A 332 -2.91 11.75 -16.69
N VAL A 333 -2.08 10.74 -16.49
CA VAL A 333 -0.99 10.45 -17.42
C VAL A 333 -1.57 9.60 -18.54
N LEU A 334 -1.71 10.17 -19.74
CA LEU A 334 -1.94 9.39 -20.94
C LEU A 334 -0.67 8.58 -21.21
N ILE A 335 -0.79 7.27 -21.39
CA ILE A 335 0.31 6.43 -21.82
C ILE A 335 0.58 6.80 -23.29
N SER A 336 1.61 7.61 -23.53
CA SER A 336 2.20 7.74 -24.86
C SER A 336 3.29 6.67 -25.00
N ASP A 337 3.37 6.03 -26.16
CA ASP A 337 4.38 5.01 -26.49
C ASP A 337 5.83 5.46 -26.25
N GLU A 338 6.07 6.76 -26.21
CA GLU A 338 7.42 7.34 -26.07
C GLU A 338 8.06 7.17 -24.67
N ALA A 339 7.28 6.91 -23.63
CA ALA A 339 7.82 6.81 -22.25
C ALA A 339 8.45 5.43 -21.93
N HIS A 340 8.31 4.44 -22.81
CA HIS A 340 8.67 3.05 -22.56
C HIS A 340 9.65 2.41 -23.54
N HIS A 341 10.23 3.18 -24.46
CA HIS A 341 11.26 2.67 -25.39
C HIS A 341 12.63 2.55 -24.69
N LEU A 342 12.84 1.44 -24.02
CA LEU A 342 14.18 0.91 -23.77
C LEU A 342 14.11 -0.59 -24.04
N ASN A 343 14.58 -0.95 -25.25
CA ASN A 343 14.72 -2.33 -25.70
C ASN A 343 15.77 -3.03 -24.83
N VAL A 344 15.39 -4.17 -24.27
CA VAL A 344 16.33 -5.22 -23.88
C VAL A 344 16.19 -6.29 -24.96
N THR A 345 17.14 -6.32 -25.90
CA THR A 345 17.36 -7.45 -26.81
C THR A 345 18.20 -8.49 -26.10
#